data_d21deb3320ad547ba662c64830a7afda
#
_entry.id   d21deb3320ad547ba662c64830a7afda
#
_cell.length_a   1.000
_cell.length_b   1.000
_cell.length_c   1.000
_cell.angle_alpha   90.00
_cell.angle_beta   90.00
_cell.angle_gamma   90.00
#
_symmetry.space_group_name_H-M   'P 1'
#
loop_
_entity.id
_entity.type
_entity.pdbx_description
1 polymer ?
#
loop_
_entity_poly.entity_id
_entity_poly.type
_entity_poly.pdbx_seq_one_letter_code
_entity_poly.pdbx_strand_id
1 'polypeptide(L)'
;MTVLASRLDPGGPDHAAHRAAMLEKLAALDAEHAKALAGGGPRYVERHRTRGKLLARERIELLVDPDSPFLELSPLAAWGSEYPVGAGLVTGIGVIEGTTCVVTANDPTVRGGASNPWTLRKALRANEIALQNRLPLVNLVESGGADLPSQKEIFIPGGALFRDLTRLSATGVPTVAVVFGNSTAGGAYVPGMSDHTVLVRDRAKVFLGGPPLVRMATGEEADEERLGGADMHARTSGLADHVAEDEPDACRVARRIVRRLHWRRHGPLPDTAAEPPTHDEEELLGIVPGDLRVPFDPREVIARIVDGSDFDEFKPLYGTSLATGWATLHGYPVGILANAQGVLFSAESQKAAQFIQLANQRDIPLVFLHNTTGYMVGEAYEQGGIIKHGAMMINAVANSRVPHLSVLMGASYGAGHYGMCGRAYEPRFLFAWPSAKSAVMGPQQLAGVLSIVARQSAAAKGRPYDEDADAAIRAMVEQQIEAESLPAFLSGRLYDDGVVDPRDTRTVLGLCLSAVHSGPVEGARGYGVFRM
;
A
#
# COMPACT_ATOMS: atom_id res chain seq x y z
N MET A 1 -6.59 -9.38 -31.85
CA MET A 1 -7.18 -8.89 -30.60
C MET A 1 -8.15 -9.96 -30.12
N THR A 2 -7.96 -10.46 -28.92
CA THR A 2 -8.79 -11.53 -28.35
C THR A 2 -9.65 -10.93 -27.24
N VAL A 3 -10.76 -10.32 -27.63
CA VAL A 3 -11.73 -9.79 -26.66
C VAL A 3 -12.29 -10.93 -25.83
N LEU A 4 -12.14 -10.84 -24.51
CA LEU A 4 -12.66 -11.85 -23.59
C LEU A 4 -14.20 -11.83 -23.62
N ALA A 5 -14.77 -13.00 -23.93
CA ALA A 5 -16.20 -13.20 -23.79
C ALA A 5 -16.54 -13.51 -22.32
N SER A 6 -17.39 -12.72 -21.71
CA SER A 6 -17.88 -12.99 -20.35
C SER A 6 -18.86 -14.18 -20.36
N ARG A 7 -18.71 -15.03 -19.34
CA ARG A 7 -19.66 -16.11 -19.03
C ARG A 7 -20.47 -15.80 -17.77
N LEU A 8 -20.23 -14.62 -17.18
CA LEU A 8 -20.97 -14.16 -16.03
C LEU A 8 -22.44 -13.93 -16.41
N ASP A 9 -23.33 -14.34 -15.55
CA ASP A 9 -24.75 -13.96 -15.61
C ASP A 9 -25.03 -12.88 -14.56
N PRO A 10 -24.95 -11.58 -14.91
CA PRO A 10 -25.17 -10.50 -13.95
C PRO A 10 -26.58 -10.48 -13.35
N GLY A 11 -27.56 -11.09 -14.05
CA GLY A 11 -28.95 -11.26 -13.57
C GLY A 11 -29.16 -12.52 -12.74
N GLY A 12 -28.17 -13.41 -12.66
CA GLY A 12 -28.27 -14.69 -11.98
C GLY A 12 -28.24 -14.60 -10.44
N PRO A 13 -28.82 -15.60 -9.76
CA PRO A 13 -28.93 -15.59 -8.30
C PRO A 13 -27.56 -15.64 -7.61
N ASP A 14 -26.57 -16.33 -8.17
CA ASP A 14 -25.23 -16.44 -7.60
C ASP A 14 -24.52 -15.08 -7.62
N HIS A 15 -24.58 -14.38 -8.76
CA HIS A 15 -24.02 -13.03 -8.88
C HIS A 15 -24.68 -12.07 -7.89
N ALA A 16 -26.01 -12.12 -7.77
CA ALA A 16 -26.76 -11.28 -6.82
C ALA A 16 -26.36 -11.56 -5.36
N ALA A 17 -26.16 -12.83 -5.00
CA ALA A 17 -25.71 -13.22 -3.66
C ALA A 17 -24.27 -12.75 -3.37
N HIS A 18 -23.34 -12.93 -4.31
CA HIS A 18 -21.96 -12.46 -4.18
C HIS A 18 -21.90 -10.93 -4.08
N ARG A 19 -22.67 -10.23 -4.91
CA ARG A 19 -22.78 -8.78 -4.87
C ARG A 19 -23.28 -8.27 -3.52
N ALA A 20 -24.31 -8.89 -2.97
CA ALA A 20 -24.83 -8.52 -1.65
C ALA A 20 -23.78 -8.70 -0.55
N ALA A 21 -23.05 -9.84 -0.54
CA ALA A 21 -21.97 -10.11 0.40
C ALA A 21 -20.80 -9.12 0.25
N MET A 22 -20.46 -8.69 -0.97
CA MET A 22 -19.43 -7.70 -1.21
C MET A 22 -19.84 -6.32 -0.70
N LEU A 23 -21.07 -5.90 -0.96
CA LEU A 23 -21.62 -4.62 -0.48
C LEU A 23 -21.65 -4.54 1.06
N GLU A 24 -21.94 -5.65 1.75
CA GLU A 24 -21.85 -5.72 3.21
C GLU A 24 -20.41 -5.48 3.70
N LYS A 25 -19.43 -6.11 3.04
CA LYS A 25 -18.01 -5.90 3.35
C LYS A 25 -17.54 -4.47 3.06
N LEU A 26 -18.02 -3.88 1.97
CA LEU A 26 -17.74 -2.47 1.64
C LEU A 26 -18.32 -1.52 2.69
N ALA A 27 -19.56 -1.75 3.13
CA ALA A 27 -20.16 -0.94 4.20
C ALA A 27 -19.38 -1.04 5.53
N ALA A 28 -18.85 -2.23 5.85
CA ALA A 28 -17.97 -2.41 7.00
C ALA A 28 -16.63 -1.68 6.83
N LEU A 29 -16.06 -1.70 5.63
CA LEU A 29 -14.83 -0.97 5.30
C LEU A 29 -15.04 0.54 5.41
N ASP A 30 -16.14 1.07 4.88
CA ASP A 30 -16.49 2.49 4.96
C ASP A 30 -16.61 2.98 6.40
N ALA A 31 -17.17 2.14 7.29
CA ALA A 31 -17.23 2.44 8.71
C ALA A 31 -15.84 2.55 9.36
N GLU A 32 -14.87 1.75 8.91
CA GLU A 32 -13.48 1.85 9.38
C GLU A 32 -12.76 3.06 8.77
N HIS A 33 -12.98 3.37 7.49
CA HIS A 33 -12.47 4.59 6.85
C HIS A 33 -12.99 5.86 7.53
N ALA A 34 -14.27 5.86 7.95
CA ALA A 34 -14.85 6.98 8.69
C ALA A 34 -14.09 7.30 9.98
N LYS A 35 -13.51 6.28 10.66
CA LYS A 35 -12.65 6.49 11.84
C LYS A 35 -11.35 7.22 11.47
N ALA A 36 -10.73 6.86 10.33
CA ALA A 36 -9.53 7.56 9.83
C ALA A 36 -9.84 9.02 9.44
N LEU A 37 -11.01 9.27 8.86
CA LEU A 37 -11.47 10.61 8.49
C LEU A 37 -11.79 11.48 9.72
N ALA A 38 -12.24 10.88 10.81
CA ALA A 38 -12.56 11.59 12.05
C ALA A 38 -11.32 12.16 12.78
N GLY A 39 -10.10 11.77 12.37
CA GLY A 39 -8.86 12.22 12.97
C GLY A 39 -8.81 11.99 14.49
N GLY A 40 -8.49 13.03 15.26
CA GLY A 40 -8.47 13.02 16.74
C GLY A 40 -9.86 13.08 17.38
N GLY A 41 -10.92 13.10 16.56
CA GLY A 41 -12.31 13.20 16.99
C GLY A 41 -12.82 14.63 17.15
N PRO A 42 -14.16 14.81 17.35
CA PRO A 42 -14.84 16.10 17.23
C PRO A 42 -14.23 17.23 18.07
N ARG A 43 -13.86 16.92 19.32
CA ARG A 43 -13.27 17.91 20.25
C ARG A 43 -11.95 18.49 19.73
N TYR A 44 -11.07 17.65 19.20
CA TYR A 44 -9.75 18.09 18.73
C TYR A 44 -9.85 18.76 17.35
N VAL A 45 -10.73 18.27 16.50
CA VAL A 45 -11.05 18.90 15.20
C VAL A 45 -11.61 20.31 15.42
N GLU A 46 -12.61 20.48 16.29
CA GLU A 46 -13.17 21.80 16.63
C GLU A 46 -12.11 22.74 17.21
N ARG A 47 -11.31 22.27 18.15
CA ARG A 47 -10.20 23.06 18.72
C ARG A 47 -9.21 23.49 17.64
N HIS A 48 -8.93 22.64 16.64
CA HIS A 48 -8.04 22.95 15.54
C HIS A 48 -8.62 24.05 14.63
N ARG A 49 -9.89 23.90 14.25
CA ARG A 49 -10.63 24.89 13.45
C ARG A 49 -10.80 26.24 14.14
N THR A 50 -11.08 26.27 15.44
CA THR A 50 -11.17 27.51 16.23
C THR A 50 -9.86 28.32 16.22
N ARG A 51 -8.71 27.64 15.98
CA ARG A 51 -7.42 28.31 15.79
C ARG A 51 -7.18 28.77 14.35
N GLY A 52 -8.18 28.69 13.48
CA GLY A 52 -8.11 29.09 12.08
C GLY A 52 -7.18 28.19 11.25
N LYS A 53 -7.05 26.91 11.62
CA LYS A 53 -6.21 25.95 10.91
C LYS A 53 -7.03 25.00 10.06
N LEU A 54 -6.50 24.62 8.91
CA LEU A 54 -7.04 23.62 8.02
C LEU A 54 -6.68 22.20 8.49
N LEU A 55 -7.58 21.25 8.25
CA LEU A 55 -7.30 19.83 8.49
C LEU A 55 -6.31 19.29 7.46
N ALA A 56 -5.67 18.16 7.76
CA ALA A 56 -4.66 17.55 6.89
C ALA A 56 -5.18 17.32 5.46
N ARG A 57 -6.39 16.77 5.29
CA ARG A 57 -6.99 16.53 3.96
C ARG A 57 -7.42 17.82 3.25
N GLU A 58 -7.85 18.85 3.98
CA GLU A 58 -8.15 20.18 3.42
C GLU A 58 -6.87 20.85 2.86
N ARG A 59 -5.72 20.66 3.52
CA ARG A 59 -4.41 21.10 3.02
C ARG A 59 -4.00 20.36 1.75
N ILE A 60 -4.26 19.03 1.69
CA ILE A 60 -4.00 18.21 0.50
C ILE A 60 -4.88 18.69 -0.66
N GLU A 61 -6.17 18.92 -0.42
CA GLU A 61 -7.12 19.42 -1.42
C GLU A 61 -6.67 20.75 -2.05
N LEU A 62 -6.13 21.68 -1.25
CA LEU A 62 -5.56 22.93 -1.75
C LEU A 62 -4.24 22.73 -2.52
N LEU A 63 -3.52 21.65 -2.25
CA LEU A 63 -2.21 21.38 -2.83
C LEU A 63 -2.31 20.71 -4.19
N VAL A 64 -3.19 19.71 -4.35
CA VAL A 64 -3.34 18.94 -5.60
C VAL A 64 -4.07 19.74 -6.68
N ASP A 65 -3.98 19.30 -7.91
CA ASP A 65 -4.68 19.95 -9.02
C ASP A 65 -6.18 19.73 -8.90
N PRO A 66 -7.01 20.75 -9.19
CA PRO A 66 -8.45 20.58 -9.26
C PRO A 66 -8.80 19.44 -10.22
N ASP A 67 -9.86 18.69 -9.87
CA ASP A 67 -10.38 17.57 -10.67
C ASP A 67 -9.35 16.45 -10.93
N SER A 68 -8.22 16.43 -10.21
CA SER A 68 -7.26 15.34 -10.27
C SER A 68 -7.49 14.33 -9.14
N PRO A 69 -7.24 13.02 -9.38
CA PRO A 69 -7.41 12.01 -8.35
C PRO A 69 -6.33 12.12 -7.27
N PHE A 70 -6.71 11.82 -6.02
CA PHE A 70 -5.78 11.57 -4.93
C PHE A 70 -5.94 10.13 -4.44
N LEU A 71 -4.93 9.29 -4.67
CA LEU A 71 -4.89 7.92 -4.18
C LEU A 71 -4.34 7.91 -2.76
N GLU A 72 -5.22 7.91 -1.75
CA GLU A 72 -4.80 7.78 -0.35
C GLU A 72 -4.26 6.38 -0.08
N LEU A 73 -3.08 6.29 0.51
CA LEU A 73 -2.38 5.04 0.81
C LEU A 73 -2.48 4.71 2.30
N SER A 74 -2.72 3.44 2.61
CA SER A 74 -2.81 2.89 3.97
C SER A 74 -3.72 3.69 4.91
N PRO A 75 -4.96 4.03 4.53
CA PRO A 75 -5.87 4.79 5.38
C PRO A 75 -6.23 4.04 6.67
N LEU A 76 -6.16 2.70 6.67
CA LEU A 76 -6.44 1.86 7.84
C LEU A 76 -5.22 1.58 8.73
N ALA A 77 -4.07 2.21 8.47
CA ALA A 77 -2.87 2.03 9.32
C ALA A 77 -3.21 2.19 10.81
N ALA A 78 -2.65 1.34 11.65
CA ALA A 78 -2.92 1.21 13.09
C ALA A 78 -4.27 0.58 13.46
N TRP A 79 -5.08 0.11 12.51
CA TRP A 79 -6.31 -0.60 12.83
C TRP A 79 -6.03 -1.81 13.76
N GLY A 80 -6.87 -1.99 14.78
CA GLY A 80 -6.71 -3.05 15.78
C GLY A 80 -5.57 -2.82 16.78
N SER A 81 -4.99 -1.61 16.84
CA SER A 81 -3.99 -1.21 17.84
C SER A 81 -4.56 -0.19 18.84
N GLU A 82 -3.75 0.23 19.81
CA GLU A 82 -4.08 1.30 20.76
C GLU A 82 -4.04 2.72 20.15
N TYR A 83 -3.60 2.85 18.90
CA TYR A 83 -3.51 4.11 18.18
C TYR A 83 -4.75 4.34 17.29
N PRO A 84 -5.13 5.59 17.06
CA PRO A 84 -6.22 5.90 16.13
C PRO A 84 -5.95 5.37 14.73
N VAL A 85 -7.01 4.90 14.06
CA VAL A 85 -6.96 4.47 12.67
C VAL A 85 -6.47 5.62 11.79
N GLY A 86 -5.59 5.32 10.82
CA GLY A 86 -4.90 6.32 10.02
C GLY A 86 -3.58 6.80 10.61
N ALA A 87 -3.27 6.41 11.88
CA ALA A 87 -2.01 6.66 12.57
C ALA A 87 -1.61 8.14 12.70
N GLY A 88 -2.53 9.09 12.48
CA GLY A 88 -2.25 10.54 12.54
C GLY A 88 -1.40 11.06 11.38
N LEU A 89 -1.36 10.34 10.26
CA LEU A 89 -0.65 10.73 9.04
C LEU A 89 -1.48 10.36 7.82
N VAL A 90 -1.79 11.31 6.96
CA VAL A 90 -2.35 11.04 5.62
C VAL A 90 -1.20 10.90 4.64
N THR A 91 -1.20 9.86 3.83
CA THR A 91 -0.21 9.63 2.77
C THR A 91 -0.93 9.26 1.48
N GLY A 92 -0.42 9.68 0.36
CA GLY A 92 -1.03 9.33 -0.92
C GLY A 92 -0.24 9.81 -2.12
N ILE A 93 -0.78 9.53 -3.29
CA ILE A 93 -0.28 9.98 -4.58
C ILE A 93 -1.29 10.94 -5.17
N GLY A 94 -0.84 12.13 -5.54
CA GLY A 94 -1.65 13.16 -6.18
C GLY A 94 -0.90 13.86 -7.29
N VAL A 95 -1.61 14.67 -8.06
CA VAL A 95 -1.03 15.48 -9.13
C VAL A 95 -0.94 16.93 -8.65
N ILE A 96 0.24 17.52 -8.75
CA ILE A 96 0.51 18.91 -8.39
C ILE A 96 1.15 19.60 -9.58
N GLU A 97 0.48 20.61 -10.16
CA GLU A 97 0.95 21.32 -11.37
C GLU A 97 1.35 20.33 -12.49
N GLY A 98 0.50 19.34 -12.73
CA GLY A 98 0.72 18.30 -13.74
C GLY A 98 1.79 17.25 -13.39
N THR A 99 2.39 17.33 -12.19
CA THR A 99 3.43 16.40 -11.73
C THR A 99 2.86 15.42 -10.72
N THR A 100 3.01 14.12 -10.96
CA THR A 100 2.65 13.09 -9.99
C THR A 100 3.62 13.13 -8.82
N CYS A 101 3.12 13.32 -7.61
CA CYS A 101 3.88 13.47 -6.38
C CYS A 101 3.40 12.50 -5.31
N VAL A 102 4.28 12.09 -4.40
CA VAL A 102 3.89 11.53 -3.10
C VAL A 102 3.64 12.70 -2.14
N VAL A 103 2.53 12.67 -1.45
CA VAL A 103 2.16 13.67 -0.45
C VAL A 103 2.01 13.00 0.90
N THR A 104 2.58 13.60 1.94
CA THR A 104 2.34 13.24 3.33
C THR A 104 1.80 14.43 4.09
N ALA A 105 0.85 14.23 5.00
CA ALA A 105 0.31 15.31 5.82
C ALA A 105 0.09 14.82 7.25
N ASN A 106 0.75 15.44 8.22
CA ASN A 106 0.48 15.17 9.62
C ASN A 106 -0.94 15.64 9.98
N ASP A 107 -1.64 14.83 10.78
CA ASP A 107 -2.89 15.24 11.40
C ASP A 107 -2.64 15.69 12.86
N PRO A 108 -2.53 17.00 13.12
CA PRO A 108 -2.26 17.50 14.46
C PRO A 108 -3.46 17.34 15.42
N THR A 109 -4.63 16.97 14.93
CA THR A 109 -5.77 16.61 15.80
C THR A 109 -5.53 15.30 16.52
N VAL A 110 -4.66 14.43 15.98
CA VAL A 110 -4.22 13.18 16.57
C VAL A 110 -2.94 13.42 17.37
N ARG A 111 -3.03 13.46 18.69
CA ARG A 111 -1.89 13.64 19.62
C ARG A 111 -0.93 14.78 19.23
N GLY A 112 -1.44 15.87 18.67
CA GLY A 112 -0.61 17.02 18.24
C GLY A 112 0.33 16.68 17.07
N GLY A 113 0.01 15.70 16.24
CA GLY A 113 0.83 15.24 15.14
C GLY A 113 2.09 14.49 15.58
N ALA A 114 2.15 14.00 16.82
CA ALA A 114 3.27 13.22 17.30
C ALA A 114 3.39 11.88 16.56
N SER A 115 4.61 11.52 16.20
CA SER A 115 4.90 10.26 15.49
C SER A 115 4.85 9.08 16.44
N ASN A 116 3.97 8.13 16.18
CA ASN A 116 3.88 6.82 16.81
C ASN A 116 4.50 5.74 15.91
N PRO A 117 4.63 4.46 16.33
CA PRO A 117 5.23 3.42 15.51
C PRO A 117 4.53 3.22 14.14
N TRP A 118 3.23 3.44 14.06
CA TRP A 118 2.45 3.31 12.81
C TRP A 118 2.62 4.52 11.90
N THR A 119 2.65 5.73 12.45
CA THR A 119 3.01 6.96 11.73
C THR A 119 4.36 6.78 11.04
N LEU A 120 5.35 6.25 11.79
CA LEU A 120 6.70 6.01 11.28
C LEU A 120 6.69 5.00 10.10
N ARG A 121 6.04 3.85 10.27
CA ARG A 121 5.95 2.83 9.19
C ARG A 121 5.30 3.41 7.94
N LYS A 122 4.24 4.19 8.11
CA LYS A 122 3.51 4.84 7.01
C LYS A 122 4.39 5.86 6.28
N ALA A 123 5.14 6.68 7.02
CA ALA A 123 6.07 7.64 6.44
C ALA A 123 7.24 6.97 5.71
N LEU A 124 7.79 5.87 6.27
CA LEU A 124 8.82 5.07 5.60
C LEU A 124 8.32 4.47 4.29
N ARG A 125 7.07 3.96 4.28
CA ARG A 125 6.46 3.45 3.04
C ARG A 125 6.27 4.55 1.99
N ALA A 126 5.87 5.77 2.39
CA ALA A 126 5.76 6.91 1.49
C ALA A 126 7.13 7.28 0.87
N ASN A 127 8.19 7.31 1.67
CA ASN A 127 9.55 7.55 1.17
C ASN A 127 10.01 6.46 0.20
N GLU A 128 9.72 5.20 0.51
CA GLU A 128 10.02 4.05 -0.37
C GLU A 128 9.31 4.20 -1.73
N ILE A 129 8.01 4.50 -1.72
CA ILE A 129 7.22 4.72 -2.95
C ILE A 129 7.81 5.89 -3.75
N ALA A 130 8.15 7.00 -3.10
CA ALA A 130 8.77 8.15 -3.74
C ALA A 130 10.10 7.78 -4.41
N LEU A 131 10.96 7.03 -3.71
CA LEU A 131 12.26 6.63 -4.22
C LEU A 131 12.15 5.62 -5.37
N GLN A 132 11.37 4.55 -5.18
CA GLN A 132 11.24 3.47 -6.17
C GLN A 132 10.61 3.93 -7.49
N ASN A 133 9.69 4.91 -7.42
CA ASN A 133 8.96 5.39 -8.59
C ASN A 133 9.45 6.77 -9.06
N ARG A 134 10.48 7.33 -8.44
CA ARG A 134 10.98 8.68 -8.74
C ARG A 134 9.87 9.73 -8.74
N LEU A 135 9.14 9.81 -7.64
CA LEU A 135 8.08 10.79 -7.45
C LEU A 135 8.56 11.88 -6.48
N PRO A 136 8.47 13.17 -6.84
CA PRO A 136 8.72 14.24 -5.88
C PRO A 136 7.90 14.03 -4.60
N LEU A 137 8.52 14.29 -3.43
CA LEU A 137 7.89 14.11 -2.13
C LEU A 137 7.53 15.47 -1.53
N VAL A 138 6.25 15.67 -1.21
CA VAL A 138 5.77 16.89 -0.56
C VAL A 138 5.26 16.54 0.84
N ASN A 139 5.91 17.07 1.87
CA ASN A 139 5.57 16.88 3.27
C ASN A 139 4.83 18.10 3.81
N LEU A 140 3.57 17.93 4.23
CA LEU A 140 2.76 18.94 4.93
C LEU A 140 2.92 18.71 6.43
N VAL A 141 3.80 19.50 7.05
CA VAL A 141 4.36 19.23 8.37
C VAL A 141 3.63 20.01 9.47
N GLU A 142 3.13 19.28 10.45
CA GLU A 142 2.73 19.82 11.76
C GLU A 142 2.86 18.71 12.80
N SER A 143 4.00 18.62 13.49
CA SER A 143 4.35 17.49 14.35
C SER A 143 4.95 17.92 15.68
N GLY A 144 4.41 17.38 16.76
CA GLY A 144 4.97 17.51 18.11
C GLY A 144 6.24 16.68 18.39
N GLY A 145 6.78 16.01 17.37
CA GLY A 145 7.94 15.12 17.53
C GLY A 145 7.54 13.65 17.78
N ALA A 146 8.37 12.91 18.51
CA ALA A 146 8.10 11.50 18.82
C ALA A 146 7.07 11.35 19.95
N ASP A 147 6.18 10.37 19.84
CA ASP A 147 5.32 9.91 20.95
C ASP A 147 6.19 9.25 22.01
N LEU A 148 6.53 9.97 23.08
CA LEU A 148 7.52 9.54 24.08
C LEU A 148 7.19 8.20 24.76
N PRO A 149 5.93 7.85 25.07
CA PRO A 149 5.60 6.54 25.61
C PRO A 149 6.03 5.37 24.73
N SER A 150 6.02 5.53 23.40
CA SER A 150 6.41 4.52 22.43
C SER A 150 7.84 4.69 21.89
N GLN A 151 8.66 5.52 22.49
CA GLN A 151 10.00 5.87 22.00
C GLN A 151 10.90 4.65 21.72
N LYS A 152 10.78 3.57 22.47
CA LYS A 152 11.54 2.33 22.27
C LYS A 152 11.28 1.67 20.89
N GLU A 153 10.10 1.88 20.32
CA GLU A 153 9.71 1.36 19.01
C GLU A 153 9.97 2.34 17.86
N ILE A 154 10.17 3.63 18.19
CA ILE A 154 10.34 4.71 17.22
C ILE A 154 11.81 5.05 17.00
N PHE A 155 12.63 5.08 18.06
CA PHE A 155 13.96 5.71 18.02
C PHE A 155 14.88 5.11 16.95
N ILE A 156 15.08 3.81 16.97
CA ILE A 156 15.99 3.15 16.00
C ILE A 156 15.43 3.15 14.59
N PRO A 157 14.19 2.68 14.33
CA PRO A 157 13.62 2.73 12.98
C PRO A 157 13.45 4.17 12.45
N GLY A 158 13.21 5.14 13.32
CA GLY A 158 13.02 6.54 12.96
C GLY A 158 14.22 7.18 12.27
N GLY A 159 15.44 6.70 12.55
CA GLY A 159 16.64 7.14 11.83
C GLY A 159 16.59 6.90 10.32
N ALA A 160 15.79 5.92 9.87
CA ALA A 160 15.60 5.64 8.45
C ALA A 160 14.87 6.79 7.72
N LEU A 161 13.97 7.54 8.39
CA LEU A 161 13.33 8.70 7.77
C LEU A 161 14.36 9.75 7.32
N PHE A 162 15.31 10.04 8.18
CA PHE A 162 16.36 11.03 7.88
C PHE A 162 17.29 10.55 6.77
N ARG A 163 17.73 9.29 6.86
CA ARG A 163 18.53 8.64 5.82
C ARG A 163 17.82 8.69 4.47
N ASP A 164 16.52 8.37 4.42
CA ASP A 164 15.79 8.22 3.18
C ASP A 164 15.47 9.57 2.54
N LEU A 165 15.19 10.62 3.32
CA LEU A 165 15.07 11.98 2.81
C LEU A 165 16.34 12.44 2.11
N THR A 166 17.51 12.22 2.73
CA THR A 166 18.80 12.61 2.10
C THR A 166 19.12 11.76 0.87
N ARG A 167 18.70 10.48 0.85
CA ARG A 167 18.85 9.60 -0.32
C ARG A 167 17.94 10.00 -1.48
N LEU A 168 16.71 10.41 -1.21
CA LEU A 168 15.82 10.97 -2.23
C LEU A 168 16.48 12.15 -2.93
N SER A 169 16.92 13.14 -2.18
CA SER A 169 17.64 14.30 -2.71
C SER A 169 18.90 13.89 -3.49
N ALA A 170 19.73 13.00 -2.93
CA ALA A 170 20.95 12.52 -3.58
C ALA A 170 20.69 11.78 -4.91
N THR A 171 19.54 11.15 -5.08
CA THR A 171 19.12 10.50 -6.34
C THR A 171 18.43 11.47 -7.32
N GLY A 172 18.33 12.75 -6.95
CA GLY A 172 17.67 13.77 -7.75
C GLY A 172 16.14 13.69 -7.73
N VAL A 173 15.55 13.07 -6.70
CA VAL A 173 14.10 13.10 -6.44
C VAL A 173 13.83 14.25 -5.48
N PRO A 174 13.15 15.34 -5.91
CA PRO A 174 12.97 16.54 -5.11
C PRO A 174 12.10 16.30 -3.88
N THR A 175 12.44 16.97 -2.78
CA THR A 175 11.70 16.97 -1.54
C THR A 175 11.29 18.39 -1.16
N VAL A 176 10.02 18.57 -0.78
CA VAL A 176 9.43 19.86 -0.37
C VAL A 176 8.81 19.69 1.01
N ALA A 177 9.16 20.53 1.96
CA ALA A 177 8.50 20.59 3.26
C ALA A 177 7.72 21.90 3.41
N VAL A 178 6.45 21.80 3.80
CA VAL A 178 5.58 22.94 4.11
C VAL A 178 5.18 22.83 5.58
N VAL A 179 5.60 23.77 6.39
CA VAL A 179 5.41 23.74 7.85
C VAL A 179 4.28 24.66 8.27
N PHE A 180 3.20 24.07 8.80
CA PHE A 180 1.96 24.75 9.18
C PHE A 180 1.85 25.05 10.68
N GLY A 181 2.73 24.48 11.47
CA GLY A 181 2.72 24.62 12.92
C GLY A 181 4.02 24.10 13.51
N ASN A 182 3.96 23.42 14.63
CA ASN A 182 5.15 22.89 15.28
C ASN A 182 5.81 21.80 14.42
N SER A 183 7.12 21.84 14.37
CA SER A 183 7.98 20.79 13.81
C SER A 183 9.15 20.61 14.79
N THR A 184 8.95 19.69 15.76
CA THR A 184 9.78 19.62 16.97
C THR A 184 10.64 18.38 16.98
N ALA A 185 11.81 18.49 17.58
CA ALA A 185 12.80 17.41 17.79
C ALA A 185 13.16 16.71 16.46
N GLY A 186 12.92 15.38 16.36
CA GLY A 186 13.12 14.64 15.12
C GLY A 186 12.30 15.18 13.94
N GLY A 187 11.11 15.73 14.21
CA GLY A 187 10.27 16.36 13.18
C GLY A 187 10.94 17.57 12.52
N ALA A 188 11.76 18.33 13.24
CA ALA A 188 12.48 19.48 12.72
C ALA A 188 13.48 19.14 11.60
N TYR A 189 13.92 17.89 11.52
CA TYR A 189 14.79 17.43 10.45
C TYR A 189 14.06 17.20 9.13
N VAL A 190 12.73 17.06 9.12
CA VAL A 190 11.98 16.97 7.86
C VAL A 190 12.16 18.25 7.02
N PRO A 191 11.84 19.46 7.50
CA PRO A 191 12.18 20.69 6.78
C PRO A 191 13.71 20.91 6.67
N GLY A 192 14.50 20.49 7.67
CA GLY A 192 15.93 20.68 7.66
C GLY A 192 16.70 19.84 6.64
N MET A 193 16.10 18.78 6.12
CA MET A 193 16.69 17.86 5.12
C MET A 193 15.97 17.91 3.78
N SER A 194 14.89 18.65 3.65
CA SER A 194 14.18 18.84 2.38
C SER A 194 14.91 19.81 1.47
N ASP A 195 14.80 19.63 0.15
CA ASP A 195 15.43 20.51 -0.83
C ASP A 195 14.77 21.90 -0.86
N HIS A 196 13.49 21.96 -0.50
CA HIS A 196 12.73 23.23 -0.43
C HIS A 196 11.91 23.25 0.85
N THR A 197 11.93 24.41 1.54
CA THR A 197 11.23 24.60 2.82
C THR A 197 10.38 25.87 2.80
N VAL A 198 9.08 25.70 3.10
CA VAL A 198 8.10 26.80 3.22
C VAL A 198 7.60 26.84 4.66
N LEU A 199 7.68 27.97 5.32
CA LEU A 199 7.18 28.17 6.67
C LEU A 199 6.00 29.17 6.68
N VAL A 200 4.90 28.82 7.38
CA VAL A 200 3.75 29.73 7.58
C VAL A 200 4.09 30.73 8.69
N ARG A 201 4.00 32.03 8.37
CA ARG A 201 4.27 33.12 9.29
C ARG A 201 3.44 33.01 10.58
N ASP A 202 4.02 33.35 11.71
CA ASP A 202 3.42 33.35 13.06
C ASP A 202 2.83 32.00 13.52
N ARG A 203 2.93 30.97 12.69
CA ARG A 203 2.42 29.61 12.99
C ARG A 203 3.48 28.53 13.01
N ALA A 204 4.36 28.52 12.00
CA ALA A 204 5.43 27.53 11.91
C ALA A 204 6.49 27.77 13.00
N LYS A 205 6.83 26.69 13.70
CA LYS A 205 7.88 26.66 14.72
C LYS A 205 8.76 25.44 14.47
N VAL A 206 10.01 25.67 14.08
CA VAL A 206 10.96 24.60 13.83
C VAL A 206 12.10 24.72 14.84
N PHE A 207 12.23 23.73 15.72
CA PHE A 207 13.32 23.70 16.70
C PHE A 207 13.59 22.26 17.19
N LEU A 208 14.83 21.98 17.56
CA LEU A 208 15.22 20.69 18.13
C LEU A 208 14.67 20.49 19.54
N GLY A 209 14.61 21.57 20.30
CA GLY A 209 14.03 21.58 21.63
C GLY A 209 13.17 22.83 21.82
N GLY A 210 11.92 22.66 22.19
CA GLY A 210 11.04 23.78 22.52
C GLY A 210 11.43 24.49 23.82
N PRO A 211 10.83 25.65 24.15
CA PRO A 211 11.19 26.47 25.32
C PRO A 211 11.30 25.69 26.64
N PRO A 212 10.41 24.71 26.95
CA PRO A 212 10.55 23.92 28.18
C PRO A 212 11.85 23.12 28.24
N LEU A 213 12.27 22.54 27.11
CA LEU A 213 13.52 21.76 27.04
C LEU A 213 14.75 22.68 27.10
N VAL A 214 14.71 23.81 26.42
CA VAL A 214 15.78 24.84 26.50
C VAL A 214 15.97 25.30 27.93
N ARG A 215 14.88 25.65 28.61
CA ARG A 215 14.91 26.06 30.02
C ARG A 215 15.51 24.97 30.94
N MET A 216 15.11 23.70 30.73
CA MET A 216 15.63 22.59 31.53
C MET A 216 17.13 22.36 31.26
N ALA A 217 17.57 22.46 30.01
CA ALA A 217 18.95 22.14 29.61
C ALA A 217 19.95 23.27 29.88
N THR A 218 19.55 24.53 29.71
CA THR A 218 20.44 25.69 29.75
C THR A 218 20.06 26.75 30.79
N GLY A 219 18.85 26.67 31.36
CA GLY A 219 18.28 27.70 32.25
C GLY A 219 17.76 28.95 31.50
N GLU A 220 17.85 29.00 30.19
CA GLU A 220 17.41 30.12 29.37
C GLU A 220 15.88 30.13 29.23
N GLU A 221 15.28 31.34 29.36
CA GLU A 221 13.87 31.55 29.00
C GLU A 221 13.79 31.94 27.52
N ALA A 222 13.35 31.01 26.67
CA ALA A 222 13.28 31.20 25.23
C ALA A 222 11.82 31.52 24.81
N ASP A 223 11.69 32.54 23.96
CA ASP A 223 10.45 32.84 23.23
C ASP A 223 10.35 31.95 21.99
N GLU A 224 9.17 31.37 21.70
CA GLU A 224 8.98 30.42 20.59
C GLU A 224 9.26 31.05 19.22
N GLU A 225 8.88 32.32 18.98
CA GLU A 225 9.14 33.00 17.70
C GLU A 225 10.63 33.26 17.51
N ARG A 226 11.30 33.70 18.57
CA ARG A 226 12.74 33.96 18.54
C ARG A 226 13.57 32.68 18.46
N LEU A 227 13.07 31.56 19.03
CA LEU A 227 13.74 30.29 19.04
C LEU A 227 13.63 29.57 17.70
N GLY A 228 12.44 29.55 17.07
CA GLY A 228 12.18 28.73 15.90
C GLY A 228 11.07 29.23 14.99
N GLY A 229 10.71 30.52 15.05
CA GLY A 229 9.68 31.09 14.20
C GLY A 229 10.11 31.30 12.76
N ALA A 230 9.14 31.46 11.86
CA ALA A 230 9.36 31.56 10.42
C ALA A 230 10.29 32.74 10.05
N ASP A 231 10.11 33.91 10.63
CA ASP A 231 10.94 35.07 10.35
C ASP A 231 12.38 34.92 10.85
N MET A 232 12.58 34.25 12.00
CA MET A 232 13.92 33.91 12.48
C MET A 232 14.61 32.99 11.51
N HIS A 233 13.94 31.94 11.05
CA HIS A 233 14.51 30.99 10.10
C HIS A 233 14.77 31.60 8.71
N ALA A 234 13.95 32.55 8.27
CA ALA A 234 14.14 33.22 7.00
C ALA A 234 15.31 34.22 7.01
N ARG A 235 15.52 34.92 8.18
CA ARG A 235 16.46 36.04 8.26
C ARG A 235 17.79 35.68 8.91
N THR A 236 17.79 34.69 9.82
CA THR A 236 18.95 34.41 10.68
C THR A 236 19.56 33.06 10.40
N SER A 237 18.79 31.97 10.46
CA SER A 237 19.34 30.61 10.27
C SER A 237 19.41 30.18 8.81
N GLY A 238 18.59 30.77 7.94
CA GLY A 238 18.52 30.41 6.52
C GLY A 238 17.80 29.08 6.23
N LEU A 239 17.07 28.51 7.20
CA LEU A 239 16.33 27.27 7.02
C LEU A 239 15.13 27.45 6.08
N ALA A 240 14.43 28.60 6.18
CA ALA A 240 13.24 28.86 5.36
C ALA A 240 13.63 29.45 4.01
N ASP A 241 13.31 28.77 2.92
CA ASP A 241 13.45 29.31 1.56
C ASP A 241 12.33 30.30 1.26
N HIS A 242 11.14 30.02 1.79
CA HIS A 242 9.95 30.85 1.61
C HIS A 242 9.18 31.00 2.92
N VAL A 243 8.64 32.19 3.14
CA VAL A 243 7.65 32.46 4.20
C VAL A 243 6.32 32.74 3.52
N ALA A 244 5.30 32.00 3.91
CA ALA A 244 3.92 32.18 3.46
C ALA A 244 3.11 32.91 4.50
N GLU A 245 2.15 33.72 4.07
CA GLU A 245 1.34 34.54 5.00
C GLU A 245 0.30 33.71 5.77
N ASP A 246 -0.25 32.66 5.12
CA ASP A 246 -1.24 31.73 5.70
C ASP A 246 -1.12 30.34 5.10
N GLU A 247 -2.00 29.43 5.50
CA GLU A 247 -1.99 28.05 5.03
C GLU A 247 -2.34 27.90 3.54
N PRO A 248 -3.36 28.60 2.98
CA PRO A 248 -3.61 28.63 1.54
C PRO A 248 -2.43 29.17 0.73
N ASP A 249 -1.78 30.25 1.21
CA ASP A 249 -0.59 30.80 0.56
C ASP A 249 0.58 29.80 0.57
N ALA A 250 0.76 29.06 1.66
CA ALA A 250 1.79 28.04 1.76
C ALA A 250 1.58 26.92 0.72
N CYS A 251 0.35 26.45 0.53
CA CYS A 251 0.00 25.49 -0.53
C CYS A 251 0.26 26.08 -1.92
N ARG A 252 -0.10 27.35 -2.17
CA ARG A 252 0.19 28.06 -3.41
C ARG A 252 1.69 28.18 -3.69
N VAL A 253 2.51 28.45 -2.65
CA VAL A 253 3.97 28.50 -2.78
C VAL A 253 4.53 27.11 -3.11
N ALA A 254 4.06 26.06 -2.43
CA ALA A 254 4.47 24.69 -2.70
C ALA A 254 4.14 24.26 -4.14
N ARG A 255 2.92 24.56 -4.62
CA ARG A 255 2.54 24.34 -6.03
C ARG A 255 3.49 25.06 -7.00
N ARG A 256 3.84 26.31 -6.73
CA ARG A 256 4.80 27.08 -7.53
C ARG A 256 6.20 26.44 -7.52
N ILE A 257 6.65 25.89 -6.39
CA ILE A 257 7.92 25.15 -6.31
C ILE A 257 7.84 23.94 -7.23
N VAL A 258 6.82 23.07 -7.07
CA VAL A 258 6.67 21.87 -7.89
C VAL A 258 6.64 22.20 -9.39
N ARG A 259 5.89 23.24 -9.81
CA ARG A 259 5.89 23.69 -11.21
C ARG A 259 7.29 24.07 -11.71
N ARG A 260 8.13 24.69 -10.87
CA ARG A 260 9.48 25.11 -11.25
C ARG A 260 10.51 24.00 -11.21
N LEU A 261 10.19 22.81 -10.65
CA LEU A 261 11.06 21.64 -10.73
C LEU A 261 11.26 21.18 -12.19
N HIS A 262 10.31 21.52 -13.08
CA HIS A 262 10.29 21.01 -14.46
C HIS A 262 10.52 19.49 -14.50
N TRP A 263 9.84 18.79 -13.56
CA TRP A 263 10.03 17.38 -13.36
C TRP A 263 9.72 16.58 -14.61
N ARG A 264 10.61 15.68 -14.99
CA ARG A 264 10.47 14.85 -16.19
C ARG A 264 10.31 13.39 -15.79
N ARG A 265 9.34 12.75 -16.39
CA ARG A 265 9.18 11.30 -16.34
C ARG A 265 10.31 10.63 -17.11
N HIS A 266 10.78 9.48 -16.64
CA HIS A 266 11.84 8.70 -17.28
C HIS A 266 11.30 7.45 -17.99
N GLY A 267 10.16 6.91 -17.53
CA GLY A 267 9.49 5.79 -18.16
C GLY A 267 8.70 6.20 -19.42
N PRO A 268 8.33 5.24 -20.25
CA PRO A 268 7.54 5.51 -21.44
C PRO A 268 6.16 6.09 -21.11
N LEU A 269 5.61 6.84 -22.04
CA LEU A 269 4.20 7.23 -22.02
C LEU A 269 3.32 6.03 -22.39
N PRO A 270 2.00 6.09 -22.17
CA PRO A 270 1.09 5.08 -22.68
C PRO A 270 1.27 4.88 -24.18
N ASP A 271 1.31 3.63 -24.64
CA ASP A 271 1.54 3.30 -26.04
C ASP A 271 0.30 3.59 -26.90
N THR A 272 -0.89 3.49 -26.29
CA THR A 272 -2.19 3.71 -26.94
C THR A 272 -3.07 4.65 -26.12
N ALA A 273 -4.13 5.15 -26.73
CA ALA A 273 -5.20 5.80 -25.98
C ALA A 273 -5.90 4.76 -25.09
N ALA A 274 -6.28 5.19 -23.88
CA ALA A 274 -7.06 4.33 -22.99
C ALA A 274 -8.44 4.04 -23.58
N GLU A 275 -8.82 2.77 -23.63
CA GLU A 275 -10.14 2.34 -24.06
C GLU A 275 -10.90 1.74 -22.87
N PRO A 276 -12.18 2.08 -22.65
CA PRO A 276 -12.95 1.44 -21.58
C PRO A 276 -13.09 -0.06 -21.85
N PRO A 277 -13.18 -0.89 -20.79
CA PRO A 277 -13.59 -2.28 -20.95
C PRO A 277 -14.95 -2.40 -21.63
N THR A 278 -15.21 -3.52 -22.30
CA THR A 278 -16.51 -3.80 -22.92
C THR A 278 -17.57 -4.28 -21.92
N HIS A 279 -17.13 -4.67 -20.72
CA HIS A 279 -17.98 -5.13 -19.60
C HIS A 279 -18.01 -4.09 -18.49
N ASP A 280 -19.14 -4.03 -17.77
CA ASP A 280 -19.39 -3.05 -16.73
C ASP A 280 -18.57 -3.36 -15.45
N GLU A 281 -17.92 -2.35 -14.90
CA GLU A 281 -17.17 -2.44 -13.64
C GLU A 281 -18.04 -2.77 -12.42
N GLU A 282 -19.34 -2.39 -12.43
CA GLU A 282 -20.31 -2.75 -11.38
C GLU A 282 -20.44 -4.28 -11.23
N GLU A 283 -20.22 -5.05 -12.28
CA GLU A 283 -20.28 -6.51 -12.25
C GLU A 283 -19.17 -7.14 -11.43
N LEU A 284 -18.05 -6.43 -11.18
CA LEU A 284 -16.95 -6.89 -10.32
C LEU A 284 -17.41 -7.24 -8.89
N LEU A 285 -18.46 -6.58 -8.41
CA LEU A 285 -19.01 -6.84 -7.08
C LEU A 285 -19.56 -8.27 -6.91
N GLY A 286 -19.99 -8.90 -8.01
CA GLY A 286 -20.62 -10.23 -7.98
C GLY A 286 -19.74 -11.38 -8.46
N ILE A 287 -18.44 -11.14 -8.76
CA ILE A 287 -17.55 -12.18 -9.30
C ILE A 287 -16.98 -13.07 -8.19
N VAL A 288 -16.51 -12.47 -7.09
CA VAL A 288 -15.84 -13.22 -6.02
C VAL A 288 -16.88 -13.81 -5.07
N PRO A 289 -16.90 -15.15 -4.91
CA PRO A 289 -17.81 -15.80 -3.97
C PRO A 289 -17.58 -15.38 -2.52
N GLY A 290 -18.63 -15.33 -1.72
CA GLY A 290 -18.52 -15.10 -0.28
C GLY A 290 -17.72 -16.21 0.44
N ASP A 291 -17.82 -17.44 -0.05
CA ASP A 291 -16.98 -18.58 0.37
C ASP A 291 -15.80 -18.74 -0.60
N LEU A 292 -14.60 -18.41 -0.16
CA LEU A 292 -13.37 -18.47 -0.97
C LEU A 292 -12.94 -19.90 -1.35
N ARG A 293 -13.63 -20.94 -0.88
CA ARG A 293 -13.45 -22.33 -1.33
C ARG A 293 -14.12 -22.59 -2.67
N VAL A 294 -15.07 -21.74 -3.05
CA VAL A 294 -15.72 -21.79 -4.37
C VAL A 294 -14.82 -21.05 -5.36
N PRO A 295 -14.32 -21.73 -6.41
CA PRO A 295 -13.47 -21.08 -7.41
C PRO A 295 -14.29 -20.11 -8.29
N PHE A 296 -13.61 -19.08 -8.80
CA PHE A 296 -14.15 -18.19 -9.84
C PHE A 296 -13.11 -18.03 -10.96
N ASP A 297 -13.56 -17.68 -12.16
CA ASP A 297 -12.66 -17.44 -13.28
C ASP A 297 -12.12 -15.99 -13.22
N PRO A 298 -10.81 -15.79 -13.03
CA PRO A 298 -10.22 -14.45 -12.96
C PRO A 298 -10.28 -13.71 -14.31
N ARG A 299 -10.56 -14.39 -15.42
CA ARG A 299 -10.77 -13.74 -16.72
C ARG A 299 -11.96 -12.82 -16.71
N GLU A 300 -12.97 -13.10 -15.86
CA GLU A 300 -14.10 -12.19 -15.63
C GLU A 300 -13.65 -10.87 -14.99
N VAL A 301 -12.67 -10.92 -14.08
CA VAL A 301 -12.06 -9.71 -13.53
C VAL A 301 -11.22 -8.99 -14.58
N ILE A 302 -10.35 -9.73 -15.28
CA ILE A 302 -9.48 -9.17 -16.32
C ILE A 302 -10.31 -8.44 -17.39
N ALA A 303 -11.42 -9.05 -17.85
CA ALA A 303 -12.31 -8.47 -18.85
C ALA A 303 -12.92 -7.11 -18.44
N ARG A 304 -12.97 -6.80 -17.12
CA ARG A 304 -13.55 -5.56 -16.59
C ARG A 304 -12.52 -4.52 -16.17
N ILE A 305 -11.24 -4.85 -16.30
CA ILE A 305 -10.18 -3.92 -15.91
C ILE A 305 -9.22 -3.55 -17.05
N VAL A 306 -9.09 -4.38 -18.11
CA VAL A 306 -8.19 -4.11 -19.22
C VAL A 306 -8.86 -3.35 -20.37
N ASP A 307 -8.07 -2.62 -21.13
CA ASP A 307 -8.55 -1.83 -22.26
C ASP A 307 -9.24 -2.70 -23.31
N GLY A 308 -10.46 -2.31 -23.73
CA GLY A 308 -11.27 -3.03 -24.71
C GLY A 308 -11.59 -4.48 -24.34
N SER A 309 -11.37 -4.88 -23.08
CA SER A 309 -11.43 -6.29 -22.63
C SER A 309 -10.51 -7.23 -23.44
N ASP A 310 -9.44 -6.70 -24.03
CA ASP A 310 -8.50 -7.45 -24.85
C ASP A 310 -7.42 -8.09 -24.01
N PHE A 311 -7.32 -9.43 -24.08
CA PHE A 311 -6.36 -10.23 -23.32
C PHE A 311 -5.78 -11.33 -24.20
N ASP A 312 -4.49 -11.23 -24.51
CA ASP A 312 -3.75 -12.25 -25.26
C ASP A 312 -3.16 -13.28 -24.29
N GLU A 313 -3.91 -14.37 -24.08
CA GLU A 313 -3.56 -15.37 -23.08
C GLU A 313 -2.37 -16.25 -23.51
N PHE A 314 -1.32 -16.23 -22.71
CA PHE A 314 -0.13 -17.03 -22.88
C PHE A 314 -0.33 -18.44 -22.33
N LYS A 315 -0.14 -19.46 -23.16
CA LYS A 315 -0.28 -20.90 -22.83
C LYS A 315 -1.64 -21.25 -22.17
N PRO A 316 -2.78 -20.96 -22.80
CA PRO A 316 -4.10 -21.19 -22.21
C PRO A 316 -4.41 -22.66 -21.91
N LEU A 317 -3.73 -23.61 -22.60
CA LEU A 317 -3.93 -25.05 -22.43
C LEU A 317 -2.93 -25.72 -21.48
N TYR A 318 -1.94 -24.98 -20.96
CA TYR A 318 -0.91 -25.49 -20.04
C TYR A 318 -0.94 -24.71 -18.74
N GLY A 319 -0.91 -25.41 -17.59
CA GLY A 319 -0.98 -24.78 -16.29
C GLY A 319 -2.27 -23.95 -16.13
N THR A 320 -3.41 -24.61 -16.30
CA THR A 320 -4.73 -23.93 -16.46
C THR A 320 -5.27 -23.30 -15.18
N SER A 321 -4.71 -23.64 -14.01
CA SER A 321 -5.06 -22.99 -12.73
C SER A 321 -4.43 -21.61 -12.55
N LEU A 322 -3.59 -21.18 -13.50
CA LEU A 322 -3.03 -19.83 -13.57
C LEU A 322 -3.25 -19.25 -14.97
N ALA A 323 -4.02 -18.20 -15.09
CA ALA A 323 -4.11 -17.42 -16.32
C ALA A 323 -2.89 -16.47 -16.39
N THR A 324 -2.23 -16.42 -17.54
CA THR A 324 -1.14 -15.48 -17.84
C THR A 324 -1.35 -14.91 -19.22
N GLY A 325 -1.10 -13.62 -19.42
CA GLY A 325 -1.29 -13.01 -20.74
C GLY A 325 -0.95 -11.55 -20.78
N TRP A 326 -0.98 -10.99 -21.98
CA TRP A 326 -0.69 -9.60 -22.27
C TRP A 326 -1.97 -8.81 -22.42
N ALA A 327 -1.96 -7.60 -21.93
CA ALA A 327 -3.07 -6.66 -22.04
C ALA A 327 -2.56 -5.22 -22.05
N THR A 328 -3.46 -4.29 -22.27
CA THR A 328 -3.24 -2.86 -22.07
C THR A 328 -4.16 -2.37 -20.95
N LEU A 329 -3.68 -1.48 -20.11
CA LEU A 329 -4.45 -0.87 -19.04
C LEU A 329 -4.16 0.62 -18.99
N HIS A 330 -5.18 1.45 -19.25
CA HIS A 330 -5.02 2.89 -19.47
C HIS A 330 -3.93 3.24 -20.48
N GLY A 331 -3.82 2.46 -21.56
CA GLY A 331 -2.84 2.62 -22.60
C GLY A 331 -1.44 2.09 -22.27
N TYR A 332 -1.19 1.62 -21.06
CA TYR A 332 0.09 1.03 -20.66
C TYR A 332 0.08 -0.48 -20.93
N PRO A 333 1.11 -1.03 -21.62
CA PRO A 333 1.24 -2.47 -21.75
C PRO A 333 1.52 -3.13 -20.40
N VAL A 334 0.86 -4.24 -20.13
CA VAL A 334 1.02 -5.02 -18.89
C VAL A 334 1.01 -6.51 -19.17
N GLY A 335 1.77 -7.28 -18.37
CA GLY A 335 1.63 -8.71 -18.25
C GLY A 335 0.78 -9.03 -17.02
N ILE A 336 -0.22 -9.91 -17.15
CA ILE A 336 -1.10 -10.29 -16.05
C ILE A 336 -0.87 -11.74 -15.68
N LEU A 337 -0.77 -12.03 -14.36
CA LEU A 337 -0.82 -13.37 -13.77
C LEU A 337 -2.00 -13.41 -12.79
N ALA A 338 -2.92 -14.36 -12.97
CA ALA A 338 -4.15 -14.44 -12.18
C ALA A 338 -4.49 -15.90 -11.82
N ASN A 339 -4.75 -16.17 -10.53
CA ASN A 339 -5.10 -17.52 -10.08
C ASN A 339 -6.53 -17.88 -10.47
N ALA A 340 -6.70 -19.00 -11.17
CA ALA A 340 -8.00 -19.47 -11.68
C ALA A 340 -8.65 -20.55 -10.81
N GLN A 341 -7.88 -21.38 -10.12
CA GLN A 341 -8.41 -22.50 -9.32
C GLN A 341 -7.89 -22.56 -7.88
N GLY A 342 -7.26 -21.50 -7.40
CA GLY A 342 -6.82 -21.41 -6.02
C GLY A 342 -5.59 -22.22 -5.63
N VAL A 343 -5.06 -23.10 -6.48
CA VAL A 343 -3.88 -23.94 -6.18
C VAL A 343 -2.86 -23.81 -7.29
N LEU A 344 -1.58 -23.74 -6.92
CA LEU A 344 -0.45 -23.72 -7.84
C LEU A 344 0.20 -25.11 -7.93
N PHE A 345 0.30 -25.62 -9.14
CA PHE A 345 0.99 -26.88 -9.44
C PHE A 345 2.33 -26.61 -10.12
N SER A 346 3.06 -27.68 -10.47
CA SER A 346 4.34 -27.60 -11.16
C SER A 346 4.22 -26.90 -12.52
N ALA A 347 3.16 -27.17 -13.27
CA ALA A 347 2.93 -26.59 -14.59
C ALA A 347 2.70 -25.07 -14.52
N GLU A 348 1.90 -24.60 -13.56
CA GLU A 348 1.66 -23.19 -13.30
C GLU A 348 2.95 -22.46 -12.92
N SER A 349 3.74 -23.07 -12.06
CA SER A 349 5.02 -22.52 -11.61
C SER A 349 6.01 -22.31 -12.75
N GLN A 350 6.11 -23.31 -13.65
CA GLN A 350 6.97 -23.23 -14.84
C GLN A 350 6.44 -22.19 -15.85
N LYS A 351 5.13 -22.17 -16.08
CA LYS A 351 4.45 -21.18 -16.93
C LYS A 351 4.69 -19.76 -16.43
N ALA A 352 4.48 -19.53 -15.13
CA ALA A 352 4.70 -18.23 -14.49
C ALA A 352 6.17 -17.80 -14.61
N ALA A 353 7.12 -18.69 -14.29
CA ALA A 353 8.54 -18.38 -14.37
C ALA A 353 8.96 -17.95 -15.79
N GLN A 354 8.45 -18.62 -16.82
CA GLN A 354 8.73 -18.23 -18.20
C GLN A 354 8.07 -16.90 -18.56
N PHE A 355 6.81 -16.71 -18.18
CA PHE A 355 6.07 -15.48 -18.49
C PHE A 355 6.70 -14.24 -17.85
N ILE A 356 7.12 -14.34 -16.59
CA ILE A 356 7.83 -13.26 -15.88
C ILE A 356 9.14 -12.90 -16.61
N GLN A 357 9.89 -13.89 -17.09
CA GLN A 357 11.12 -13.64 -17.86
C GLN A 357 10.83 -12.91 -19.17
N LEU A 358 9.76 -13.29 -19.89
CA LEU A 358 9.34 -12.62 -21.12
C LEU A 358 8.93 -11.15 -20.86
N ALA A 359 8.22 -10.87 -19.76
CA ALA A 359 7.88 -9.52 -19.37
C ALA A 359 9.13 -8.67 -19.08
N ASN A 360 10.11 -9.26 -18.37
CA ASN A 360 11.39 -8.58 -18.10
C ASN A 360 12.21 -8.33 -19.37
N GLN A 361 12.20 -9.22 -20.35
CA GLN A 361 12.87 -8.99 -21.64
C GLN A 361 12.32 -7.78 -22.41
N ARG A 362 11.05 -7.45 -22.19
CA ARG A 362 10.32 -6.41 -22.91
C ARG A 362 10.08 -5.16 -22.06
N ASP A 363 10.63 -5.10 -20.86
CA ASP A 363 10.45 -4.00 -19.93
C ASP A 363 8.95 -3.69 -19.65
N ILE A 364 8.11 -4.75 -19.54
CA ILE A 364 6.67 -4.63 -19.33
C ILE A 364 6.34 -4.89 -17.86
N PRO A 365 5.62 -3.96 -17.17
CA PRO A 365 5.14 -4.16 -15.81
C PRO A 365 4.23 -5.40 -15.66
N LEU A 366 4.22 -5.98 -14.48
CA LEU A 366 3.41 -7.16 -14.15
C LEU A 366 2.31 -6.81 -13.16
N VAL A 367 1.11 -7.33 -13.42
CA VAL A 367 -0.05 -7.27 -12.52
C VAL A 367 -0.34 -8.69 -12.01
N PHE A 368 -0.36 -8.86 -10.70
CA PHE A 368 -0.66 -10.12 -10.02
C PHE A 368 -2.04 -10.03 -9.36
N LEU A 369 -2.96 -10.88 -9.80
CA LEU A 369 -4.31 -10.99 -9.25
C LEU A 369 -4.40 -12.27 -8.41
N HIS A 370 -4.40 -12.09 -7.09
CA HIS A 370 -4.28 -13.21 -6.14
C HIS A 370 -5.63 -13.85 -5.82
N ASN A 371 -5.71 -15.15 -6.00
CA ASN A 371 -6.71 -16.04 -5.40
C ASN A 371 -6.09 -17.43 -5.25
N THR A 372 -5.20 -17.63 -4.25
CA THR A 372 -4.48 -18.88 -4.07
C THR A 372 -4.46 -19.35 -2.62
N THR A 373 -4.66 -20.66 -2.43
CA THR A 373 -4.51 -21.33 -1.14
C THR A 373 -3.09 -21.88 -0.93
N GLY A 374 -2.21 -21.77 -1.94
CA GLY A 374 -0.82 -22.20 -1.89
C GLY A 374 -0.43 -23.15 -3.02
N TYR A 375 0.75 -23.73 -2.89
CA TYR A 375 1.19 -24.81 -3.78
C TYR A 375 0.54 -26.13 -3.36
N MET A 376 0.31 -27.01 -4.34
CA MET A 376 -0.23 -28.35 -4.10
C MET A 376 0.72 -29.17 -3.24
N VAL A 377 0.16 -29.98 -2.36
CA VAL A 377 0.88 -30.87 -1.45
C VAL A 377 0.48 -32.33 -1.71
N GLY A 378 1.35 -33.27 -1.35
CA GLY A 378 1.09 -34.70 -1.47
C GLY A 378 2.25 -35.44 -2.12
N GLU A 379 2.37 -36.75 -1.83
CA GLU A 379 3.52 -37.57 -2.24
C GLU A 379 3.79 -37.51 -3.74
N ALA A 380 2.77 -37.64 -4.57
CA ALA A 380 2.93 -37.60 -6.04
C ALA A 380 3.43 -36.22 -6.54
N TYR A 381 3.04 -35.13 -5.90
CA TYR A 381 3.46 -33.77 -6.26
C TYR A 381 4.89 -33.48 -5.77
N GLU A 382 5.26 -33.98 -4.58
CA GLU A 382 6.62 -33.86 -4.06
C GLU A 382 7.60 -34.66 -4.95
N GLN A 383 7.27 -35.90 -5.30
CA GLN A 383 8.04 -36.73 -6.24
C GLN A 383 8.08 -36.13 -7.65
N GLY A 384 6.99 -35.44 -8.07
CA GLY A 384 6.90 -34.69 -9.32
C GLY A 384 7.68 -33.39 -9.34
N GLY A 385 8.33 -33.01 -8.23
CA GLY A 385 9.22 -31.87 -8.14
C GLY A 385 8.54 -30.53 -7.87
N ILE A 386 7.40 -30.51 -7.19
CA ILE A 386 6.67 -29.26 -6.86
C ILE A 386 7.55 -28.22 -6.15
N ILE A 387 8.45 -28.65 -5.24
CA ILE A 387 9.36 -27.74 -4.52
C ILE A 387 10.30 -27.04 -5.49
N LYS A 388 10.93 -27.78 -6.42
CA LYS A 388 11.86 -27.16 -7.39
C LYS A 388 11.13 -26.24 -8.38
N HIS A 389 9.94 -26.62 -8.83
CA HIS A 389 9.16 -25.81 -9.77
C HIS A 389 8.57 -24.57 -9.08
N GLY A 390 8.06 -24.71 -7.85
CA GLY A 390 7.65 -23.57 -7.03
C GLY A 390 8.81 -22.61 -6.74
N ALA A 391 10.00 -23.15 -6.45
CA ALA A 391 11.21 -22.34 -6.27
C ALA A 391 11.62 -21.59 -7.56
N MET A 392 11.36 -22.17 -8.75
CA MET A 392 11.60 -21.45 -10.02
C MET A 392 10.71 -20.21 -10.16
N MET A 393 9.40 -20.34 -9.84
CA MET A 393 8.47 -19.23 -9.85
C MET A 393 8.89 -18.15 -8.83
N ILE A 394 9.18 -18.55 -7.61
CA ILE A 394 9.64 -17.63 -6.54
C ILE A 394 10.93 -16.92 -6.95
N ASN A 395 11.90 -17.63 -7.56
CA ASN A 395 13.12 -17.05 -8.08
C ASN A 395 12.83 -16.02 -9.19
N ALA A 396 11.93 -16.34 -10.11
CA ALA A 396 11.55 -15.42 -11.18
C ALA A 396 10.91 -14.13 -10.63
N VAL A 397 10.00 -14.24 -9.66
CA VAL A 397 9.37 -13.07 -9.00
C VAL A 397 10.41 -12.26 -8.24
N ALA A 398 11.24 -12.91 -7.41
CA ALA A 398 12.20 -12.23 -6.54
C ALA A 398 13.30 -11.48 -7.32
N ASN A 399 13.67 -11.94 -8.51
CA ASN A 399 14.71 -11.33 -9.34
C ASN A 399 14.16 -10.49 -10.51
N SER A 400 12.85 -10.45 -10.69
CA SER A 400 12.23 -9.55 -11.66
C SER A 400 12.44 -8.09 -11.25
N ARG A 401 12.68 -7.22 -12.23
CA ARG A 401 12.95 -5.80 -12.00
C ARG A 401 11.88 -4.88 -12.59
N VAL A 402 11.06 -5.39 -13.50
CA VAL A 402 9.89 -4.62 -13.95
C VAL A 402 8.98 -4.32 -12.76
N PRO A 403 8.27 -3.19 -12.74
CA PRO A 403 7.31 -2.90 -11.69
C PRO A 403 6.28 -4.02 -11.51
N HIS A 404 6.02 -4.43 -10.28
CA HIS A 404 4.95 -5.36 -9.92
C HIS A 404 3.82 -4.61 -9.21
N LEU A 405 2.59 -4.86 -9.63
CA LEU A 405 1.37 -4.40 -8.99
C LEU A 405 0.57 -5.62 -8.56
N SER A 406 0.18 -5.71 -7.30
CA SER A 406 -0.52 -6.87 -6.77
C SER A 406 -1.89 -6.48 -6.22
N VAL A 407 -2.91 -7.31 -6.51
CA VAL A 407 -4.26 -7.16 -5.97
C VAL A 407 -4.70 -8.50 -5.38
N LEU A 408 -4.97 -8.51 -4.08
CA LEU A 408 -5.54 -9.65 -3.39
C LEU A 408 -7.05 -9.61 -3.57
N MET A 409 -7.61 -10.46 -4.42
CA MET A 409 -9.06 -10.51 -4.68
C MET A 409 -9.78 -11.48 -3.75
N GLY A 410 -9.11 -12.57 -3.40
CA GLY A 410 -9.62 -13.66 -2.56
C GLY A 410 -8.55 -14.19 -1.63
N ALA A 411 -8.42 -15.51 -1.52
CA ALA A 411 -7.38 -16.15 -0.71
C ALA A 411 -5.97 -15.82 -1.22
N SER A 412 -5.03 -15.62 -0.30
CA SER A 412 -3.61 -15.49 -0.61
C SER A 412 -2.79 -16.07 0.53
N TYR A 413 -2.61 -17.41 0.51
CA TYR A 413 -2.05 -18.16 1.63
C TYR A 413 -0.66 -18.74 1.34
N GLY A 414 0.13 -18.87 2.42
CA GLY A 414 1.40 -19.57 2.44
C GLY A 414 2.38 -19.09 1.37
N ALA A 415 3.18 -20.04 0.83
CA ALA A 415 4.15 -19.74 -0.22
C ALA A 415 3.50 -19.35 -1.57
N GLY A 416 2.21 -19.59 -1.77
CA GLY A 416 1.46 -19.07 -2.92
C GLY A 416 1.41 -17.55 -2.93
N HIS A 417 1.25 -16.92 -1.75
CA HIS A 417 1.37 -15.47 -1.59
C HIS A 417 2.74 -14.94 -2.04
N TYR A 418 3.81 -15.70 -1.80
CA TYR A 418 5.16 -15.33 -2.23
C TYR A 418 5.34 -15.48 -3.74
N GLY A 419 4.89 -16.59 -4.32
CA GLY A 419 4.95 -16.82 -5.77
C GLY A 419 4.11 -15.83 -6.58
N MET A 420 3.07 -15.27 -5.99
CA MET A 420 2.24 -14.23 -6.60
C MET A 420 2.66 -12.80 -6.25
N CYS A 421 3.89 -12.58 -5.80
CA CYS A 421 4.41 -11.26 -5.45
C CYS A 421 3.67 -10.57 -4.29
N GLY A 422 3.58 -11.25 -3.13
CA GLY A 422 3.08 -10.65 -1.91
C GLY A 422 4.05 -9.60 -1.32
N ARG A 423 3.66 -8.95 -0.22
CA ARG A 423 4.38 -7.79 0.34
C ARG A 423 5.89 -8.00 0.53
N ALA A 424 6.33 -9.17 0.97
CA ALA A 424 7.75 -9.48 1.19
C ALA A 424 8.60 -9.53 -0.09
N TYR A 425 7.95 -9.56 -1.26
CA TYR A 425 8.58 -9.52 -2.59
C TYR A 425 8.56 -8.11 -3.20
N GLU A 426 8.32 -7.10 -2.37
CA GLU A 426 8.47 -5.69 -2.66
C GLU A 426 7.71 -5.22 -3.92
N PRO A 427 6.41 -5.59 -4.10
CA PRO A 427 5.64 -5.01 -5.18
C PRO A 427 5.64 -3.48 -5.04
N ARG A 428 5.66 -2.77 -6.17
CA ARG A 428 5.57 -1.30 -6.16
C ARG A 428 4.32 -0.85 -5.43
N PHE A 429 3.22 -1.56 -5.67
CA PHE A 429 1.95 -1.39 -4.95
C PHE A 429 1.26 -2.73 -4.74
N LEU A 430 0.62 -2.88 -3.59
CA LEU A 430 -0.19 -4.03 -3.25
C LEU A 430 -1.49 -3.55 -2.59
N PHE A 431 -2.62 -3.92 -3.18
CA PHE A 431 -3.94 -3.63 -2.64
C PHE A 431 -4.71 -4.91 -2.34
N ALA A 432 -5.74 -4.79 -1.50
CA ALA A 432 -6.65 -5.88 -1.21
C ALA A 432 -8.09 -5.48 -1.53
N TRP A 433 -8.91 -6.42 -1.99
CA TRP A 433 -10.36 -6.27 -2.00
C TRP A 433 -10.93 -6.59 -0.61
N PRO A 434 -12.16 -6.14 -0.29
CA PRO A 434 -12.80 -6.47 0.99
C PRO A 434 -13.04 -7.97 1.21
N SER A 435 -13.02 -8.77 0.13
CA SER A 435 -13.10 -10.24 0.14
C SER A 435 -11.78 -10.93 0.44
N ALA A 436 -10.64 -10.23 0.37
CA ALA A 436 -9.32 -10.84 0.50
C ALA A 436 -9.08 -11.45 1.88
N LYS A 437 -8.28 -12.51 1.92
CA LYS A 437 -7.75 -13.09 3.15
C LYS A 437 -6.31 -13.52 2.94
N SER A 438 -5.42 -13.22 3.91
CA SER A 438 -4.04 -13.67 3.83
C SER A 438 -3.55 -14.18 5.18
N ALA A 439 -2.95 -15.38 5.16
CA ALA A 439 -2.35 -16.04 6.33
C ALA A 439 -1.35 -17.10 5.86
N VAL A 440 -0.67 -17.75 6.81
CA VAL A 440 0.22 -18.89 6.51
C VAL A 440 -0.57 -20.04 5.88
N MET A 441 -1.79 -20.30 6.37
CA MET A 441 -2.75 -21.27 5.81
C MET A 441 -4.17 -20.89 6.25
N GLY A 442 -5.18 -21.48 5.63
CA GLY A 442 -6.56 -21.24 6.01
C GLY A 442 -6.85 -21.61 7.47
N PRO A 443 -7.81 -20.96 8.13
CA PRO A 443 -8.11 -21.16 9.55
C PRO A 443 -8.36 -22.62 9.93
N GLN A 444 -9.20 -23.31 9.17
CA GLN A 444 -9.55 -24.72 9.41
C GLN A 444 -8.36 -25.65 9.20
N GLN A 445 -7.51 -25.39 8.21
CA GLN A 445 -6.31 -26.17 7.93
C GLN A 445 -5.31 -26.04 9.09
N LEU A 446 -5.07 -24.81 9.57
CA LEU A 446 -4.15 -24.60 10.68
C LEU A 446 -4.64 -25.28 11.97
N ALA A 447 -5.90 -25.09 12.33
CA ALA A 447 -6.51 -25.71 13.49
C ALA A 447 -6.45 -27.24 13.40
N GLY A 448 -6.73 -27.82 12.21
CA GLY A 448 -6.64 -29.24 11.96
C GLY A 448 -5.22 -29.81 12.11
N VAL A 449 -4.21 -29.12 11.57
CA VAL A 449 -2.79 -29.52 11.71
C VAL A 449 -2.36 -29.51 13.18
N LEU A 450 -2.69 -28.46 13.93
CA LEU A 450 -2.37 -28.37 15.36
C LEU A 450 -3.03 -29.50 16.17
N SER A 451 -4.27 -29.84 15.89
CA SER A 451 -4.99 -30.96 16.50
C SER A 451 -4.29 -32.32 16.21
N ILE A 452 -3.92 -32.57 14.96
CA ILE A 452 -3.19 -33.80 14.58
C ILE A 452 -1.87 -33.91 15.35
N VAL A 453 -1.08 -32.82 15.42
CA VAL A 453 0.20 -32.78 16.14
C VAL A 453 0.00 -33.00 17.64
N ALA A 454 -1.01 -32.37 18.22
CA ALA A 454 -1.33 -32.53 19.64
C ALA A 454 -1.73 -33.99 19.97
N ARG A 455 -2.56 -34.60 19.13
CA ARG A 455 -2.99 -36.02 19.25
C ARG A 455 -1.79 -36.97 19.14
N GLN A 456 -0.91 -36.78 18.17
CA GLN A 456 0.32 -37.57 18.03
C GLN A 456 1.25 -37.41 19.23
N SER A 457 1.39 -36.18 19.76
CA SER A 457 2.20 -35.93 20.96
C SER A 457 1.62 -36.61 22.21
N ALA A 458 0.29 -36.61 22.41
CA ALA A 458 -0.37 -37.31 23.50
C ALA A 458 -0.14 -38.82 23.42
N ALA A 459 -0.34 -39.40 22.23
CA ALA A 459 -0.10 -40.83 21.97
C ALA A 459 1.35 -41.25 22.26
N ALA A 460 2.33 -40.46 21.78
CA ALA A 460 3.75 -40.71 22.01
C ALA A 460 4.15 -40.65 23.48
N LYS A 461 3.41 -39.87 24.31
CA LYS A 461 3.62 -39.77 25.76
C LYS A 461 2.76 -40.72 26.58
N GLY A 462 1.96 -41.58 25.94
CA GLY A 462 1.03 -42.50 26.58
C GLY A 462 -0.05 -41.81 27.44
N ARG A 463 -0.43 -40.57 27.05
CA ARG A 463 -1.44 -39.78 27.75
C ARG A 463 -2.79 -39.90 27.05
N PRO A 464 -3.92 -39.93 27.78
CA PRO A 464 -5.24 -39.83 27.17
C PRO A 464 -5.36 -38.49 26.43
N TYR A 465 -6.04 -38.51 25.30
CA TYR A 465 -6.32 -37.31 24.49
C TYR A 465 -7.71 -36.82 24.87
N ASP A 466 -7.81 -35.51 25.17
CA ASP A 466 -9.07 -34.86 25.54
C ASP A 466 -9.68 -34.25 24.28
N GLU A 467 -10.68 -34.90 23.71
CA GLU A 467 -11.35 -34.49 22.47
C GLU A 467 -12.17 -33.19 22.65
N ASP A 468 -12.74 -32.95 23.83
CA ASP A 468 -13.53 -31.75 24.12
C ASP A 468 -12.60 -30.51 24.24
N ALA A 469 -11.48 -30.67 24.93
CA ALA A 469 -10.45 -29.64 24.99
C ALA A 469 -9.86 -29.34 23.63
N ASP A 470 -9.62 -30.35 22.78
CA ASP A 470 -9.14 -30.17 21.41
C ASP A 470 -10.15 -29.39 20.55
N ALA A 471 -11.44 -29.74 20.61
CA ALA A 471 -12.49 -29.04 19.88
C ALA A 471 -12.57 -27.55 20.26
N ALA A 472 -12.43 -27.24 21.56
CA ALA A 472 -12.41 -25.86 22.03
C ALA A 472 -11.17 -25.09 21.52
N ILE A 473 -9.99 -25.71 21.53
CA ILE A 473 -8.75 -25.11 21.03
C ILE A 473 -8.86 -24.88 19.52
N ARG A 474 -9.37 -25.85 18.76
CA ARG A 474 -9.59 -25.69 17.32
C ARG A 474 -10.48 -24.50 17.01
N ALA A 475 -11.64 -24.39 17.67
CA ALA A 475 -12.56 -23.26 17.48
C ALA A 475 -11.89 -21.91 17.79
N MET A 476 -11.10 -21.84 18.86
CA MET A 476 -10.35 -20.63 19.24
C MET A 476 -9.30 -20.28 18.16
N VAL A 477 -8.53 -21.25 17.69
CA VAL A 477 -7.52 -21.03 16.63
C VAL A 477 -8.18 -20.60 15.32
N GLU A 478 -9.27 -21.25 14.91
CA GLU A 478 -10.02 -20.89 13.72
C GLU A 478 -10.50 -19.43 13.80
N GLN A 479 -11.09 -19.03 14.92
CA GLN A 479 -11.56 -17.67 15.12
C GLN A 479 -10.43 -16.64 15.11
N GLN A 480 -9.29 -16.95 15.75
CA GLN A 480 -8.13 -16.07 15.75
C GLN A 480 -7.57 -15.87 14.35
N ILE A 481 -7.31 -16.95 13.62
CA ILE A 481 -6.74 -16.87 12.26
C ILE A 481 -7.72 -16.20 11.29
N GLU A 482 -9.02 -16.47 11.42
CA GLU A 482 -10.03 -15.76 10.65
C GLU A 482 -9.91 -14.25 10.86
N ALA A 483 -9.87 -13.78 12.11
CA ALA A 483 -9.76 -12.36 12.43
C ALA A 483 -8.44 -11.74 11.94
N GLU A 484 -7.31 -12.47 12.05
CA GLU A 484 -5.97 -12.01 11.65
C GLU A 484 -5.73 -12.08 10.12
N SER A 485 -6.59 -12.76 9.37
CA SER A 485 -6.51 -12.85 7.91
C SER A 485 -7.29 -11.77 7.17
N LEU A 486 -8.14 -10.99 7.86
CA LEU A 486 -9.02 -9.99 7.25
C LEU A 486 -8.24 -8.79 6.68
N PRO A 487 -8.76 -8.14 5.62
CA PRO A 487 -8.11 -6.99 5.01
C PRO A 487 -7.84 -5.84 5.98
N ALA A 488 -8.78 -5.51 6.87
CA ALA A 488 -8.59 -4.45 7.87
C ALA A 488 -7.42 -4.75 8.82
N PHE A 489 -7.23 -6.01 9.22
CA PHE A 489 -6.10 -6.42 10.06
C PHE A 489 -4.76 -6.30 9.30
N LEU A 490 -4.71 -6.75 8.05
CA LEU A 490 -3.51 -6.70 7.22
C LEU A 490 -3.13 -5.25 6.87
N SER A 491 -4.11 -4.47 6.44
CA SER A 491 -3.93 -3.05 6.11
C SER A 491 -3.56 -2.22 7.34
N GLY A 492 -4.15 -2.54 8.51
CA GLY A 492 -3.77 -1.95 9.80
C GLY A 492 -2.29 -2.12 10.12
N ARG A 493 -1.64 -3.17 9.62
CA ARG A 493 -0.22 -3.47 9.78
C ARG A 493 0.65 -3.04 8.61
N LEU A 494 0.07 -2.37 7.61
CA LEU A 494 0.74 -1.95 6.37
C LEU A 494 1.29 -3.16 5.57
N TYR A 495 0.60 -4.29 5.61
CA TYR A 495 0.91 -5.44 4.76
C TYR A 495 0.36 -5.27 3.34
N ASP A 496 -0.45 -4.23 3.10
CA ASP A 496 -0.85 -3.69 1.82
C ASP A 496 -0.74 -2.16 1.81
N ASP A 497 -1.08 -1.54 0.69
CA ASP A 497 -1.12 -0.09 0.53
C ASP A 497 -2.54 0.47 0.66
N GLY A 498 -3.54 -0.42 0.85
CA GLY A 498 -4.93 -0.08 1.10
C GLY A 498 -5.91 -1.16 0.66
N VAL A 499 -7.12 -1.08 1.20
CA VAL A 499 -8.26 -1.89 0.76
C VAL A 499 -9.07 -1.06 -0.21
N VAL A 500 -9.34 -1.60 -1.41
CA VAL A 500 -10.00 -0.90 -2.50
C VAL A 500 -11.33 -1.55 -2.87
N ASP A 501 -12.29 -0.74 -3.27
CA ASP A 501 -13.52 -1.22 -3.89
C ASP A 501 -13.16 -1.98 -5.19
N PRO A 502 -13.71 -3.18 -5.43
CA PRO A 502 -13.47 -3.89 -6.68
C PRO A 502 -13.68 -3.05 -7.94
N ARG A 503 -14.69 -2.16 -7.93
CA ARG A 503 -15.01 -1.26 -9.04
C ARG A 503 -13.90 -0.27 -9.36
N ASP A 504 -13.14 0.16 -8.35
CA ASP A 504 -12.05 1.11 -8.53
C ASP A 504 -10.73 0.46 -8.99
N THR A 505 -10.70 -0.88 -9.13
CA THR A 505 -9.47 -1.62 -9.43
C THR A 505 -8.75 -1.10 -10.67
N ARG A 506 -9.50 -0.87 -11.76
CA ARG A 506 -8.95 -0.32 -13.00
C ARG A 506 -8.32 1.06 -12.79
N THR A 507 -9.04 1.97 -12.14
CA THR A 507 -8.59 3.34 -11.85
C THR A 507 -7.35 3.34 -10.95
N VAL A 508 -7.35 2.56 -9.88
CA VAL A 508 -6.23 2.43 -8.94
C VAL A 508 -4.98 1.89 -9.65
N LEU A 509 -5.13 0.81 -10.44
CA LEU A 509 -4.02 0.26 -11.23
C LEU A 509 -3.50 1.26 -12.27
N GLY A 510 -4.37 2.04 -12.91
CA GLY A 510 -4.00 3.10 -13.84
C GLY A 510 -3.17 4.20 -13.19
N LEU A 511 -3.58 4.65 -11.99
CA LEU A 511 -2.80 5.61 -11.19
C LEU A 511 -1.44 5.04 -10.79
N CYS A 512 -1.38 3.77 -10.38
CA CYS A 512 -0.13 3.09 -10.07
C CYS A 512 0.77 2.94 -11.30
N LEU A 513 0.22 2.59 -12.47
CA LEU A 513 0.99 2.53 -13.71
C LEU A 513 1.54 3.91 -14.10
N SER A 514 0.73 4.96 -13.97
CA SER A 514 1.22 6.33 -14.15
C SER A 514 2.36 6.66 -13.20
N ALA A 515 2.26 6.27 -11.92
CA ALA A 515 3.29 6.50 -10.92
C ALA A 515 4.58 5.73 -11.22
N VAL A 516 4.52 4.43 -11.54
CA VAL A 516 5.72 3.62 -11.81
C VAL A 516 6.45 4.06 -13.09
N HIS A 517 5.74 4.60 -14.06
CA HIS A 517 6.32 5.17 -15.28
C HIS A 517 6.90 6.59 -15.09
N SER A 518 6.85 7.17 -13.88
CA SER A 518 7.65 8.35 -13.56
C SER A 518 9.15 8.01 -13.48
N GLY A 519 9.48 6.81 -13.01
CA GLY A 519 10.82 6.23 -13.08
C GLY A 519 11.06 5.41 -14.36
N PRO A 520 12.29 4.94 -14.58
CA PRO A 520 12.58 4.00 -15.68
C PRO A 520 11.89 2.65 -15.40
N VAL A 521 11.35 2.05 -16.46
CA VAL A 521 10.83 0.67 -16.43
C VAL A 521 11.85 -0.21 -17.13
N GLU A 522 12.60 -1.00 -16.35
CA GLU A 522 13.70 -1.83 -16.85
C GLU A 522 13.60 -3.24 -16.25
N GLY A 523 13.66 -4.23 -17.13
CA GLY A 523 13.62 -5.64 -16.73
C GLY A 523 14.96 -6.17 -16.24
N ALA A 524 14.92 -7.30 -15.57
CA ALA A 524 16.10 -8.02 -15.09
C ALA A 524 16.96 -8.49 -16.27
N ARG A 525 18.28 -8.36 -16.12
CA ARG A 525 19.28 -8.87 -17.07
C ARG A 525 19.76 -10.29 -16.72
N GLY A 526 19.31 -10.84 -15.61
CA GLY A 526 19.65 -12.19 -15.16
C GLY A 526 18.79 -12.61 -13.98
N TYR A 527 18.77 -13.90 -13.72
CA TYR A 527 18.03 -14.53 -12.63
C TYR A 527 18.96 -15.38 -11.79
N GLY A 528 18.54 -15.72 -10.57
CA GLY A 528 19.22 -16.75 -9.78
C GLY A 528 19.18 -18.11 -10.48
N VAL A 529 19.99 -19.07 -10.03
CA VAL A 529 20.03 -20.41 -10.62
C VAL A 529 18.70 -21.10 -10.41
N PHE A 530 18.06 -21.51 -11.49
CA PHE A 530 16.88 -22.38 -11.45
C PHE A 530 17.29 -23.82 -11.24
N ARG A 531 16.62 -24.53 -10.33
CA ARG A 531 16.73 -25.98 -10.24
C ARG A 531 15.90 -26.62 -11.34
N MET A 532 16.56 -27.45 -12.13
CA MET A 532 15.94 -28.20 -13.24
C MET A 532 15.47 -29.58 -12.81
#